data_4efc00b48aa733dcd7985b81b9f9853f
#
_entry.id   4efc00b48aa733dcd7985b81b9f9853f
#
_cell.length_a   1.000
_cell.length_b   1.000
_cell.length_c   1.000
_cell.angle_alpha   90.00
_cell.angle_beta   90.00
_cell.angle_gamma   90.00
#
_symmetry.space_group_name_H-M   'P 1'
#
loop_
_entity.id
_entity.type
_entity.pdbx_description
1 polymer ?
#
loop_
_entity_poly.entity_id
_entity_poly.type
_entity_poly.pdbx_seq_one_letter_code
_entity_poly.pdbx_strand_id
1 'polypeptide(L)'
;MSLGFNRAREALPWVFVLYAAATLLHFAHNAEYLAQYPHLPPSWSRTDVYAAWGALMALGLAGYGLYGLGRRGVGLVILGVYATLGFGGLLHYTRAPMAHHSAMMNLTIWAEALAGSLLLANVLVLRGNGRGSSLEGGRDG
;
A
#
# COMPACT_ATOMS: atom_id res chain seq x y z
N MET A 1 26.43 4.82 6.69
CA MET A 1 25.06 4.41 6.25
C MET A 1 24.64 3.24 7.12
N SER A 2 23.52 3.34 7.85
CA SER A 2 23.13 2.31 8.84
C SER A 2 22.72 0.99 8.16
N LEU A 3 23.00 -0.16 8.83
CA LEU A 3 22.60 -1.51 8.36
C LEU A 3 21.09 -1.58 8.06
N GLY A 4 20.28 -0.88 8.85
CA GLY A 4 18.83 -0.82 8.66
C GLY A 4 18.41 -0.17 7.35
N PHE A 5 19.11 0.87 6.91
CA PHE A 5 18.83 1.54 5.64
C PHE A 5 19.08 0.64 4.43
N ASN A 6 20.20 -0.08 4.43
CA ASN A 6 20.54 -0.98 3.34
C ASN A 6 19.50 -2.10 3.22
N ARG A 7 19.14 -2.73 4.36
CA ARG A 7 18.09 -3.76 4.39
C ARG A 7 16.73 -3.24 3.89
N ALA A 8 16.32 -2.04 4.33
CA ALA A 8 15.06 -1.46 3.88
C ALA A 8 15.06 -1.15 2.37
N ARG A 9 16.20 -0.70 1.83
CA ARG A 9 16.35 -0.46 0.39
C ARG A 9 16.27 -1.74 -0.43
N GLU A 10 16.90 -2.81 0.03
CA GLU A 10 16.87 -4.13 -0.59
C GLU A 10 15.48 -4.78 -0.49
N ALA A 11 14.77 -4.54 0.60
CA ALA A 11 13.43 -5.06 0.83
C ALA A 11 12.34 -4.33 0.03
N LEU A 12 12.56 -3.05 -0.35
CA LEU A 12 11.53 -2.21 -0.99
C LEU A 12 10.86 -2.87 -2.20
N PRO A 13 11.58 -3.45 -3.20
CA PRO A 13 10.93 -4.08 -4.33
C PRO A 13 10.05 -5.26 -3.92
N TRP A 14 10.48 -6.04 -2.94
CA TRP A 14 9.76 -7.23 -2.49
C TRP A 14 8.48 -6.88 -1.71
N VAL A 15 8.56 -5.90 -0.81
CA VAL A 15 7.37 -5.45 -0.07
C VAL A 15 6.40 -4.69 -0.99
N PHE A 16 6.91 -4.00 -2.03
CA PHE A 16 6.08 -3.40 -3.05
C PHE A 16 5.30 -4.45 -3.84
N VAL A 17 5.97 -5.50 -4.33
CA VAL A 17 5.34 -6.60 -5.07
C VAL A 17 4.34 -7.36 -4.19
N LEU A 18 4.70 -7.62 -2.94
CA LEU A 18 3.80 -8.27 -1.98
C LEU A 18 2.51 -7.46 -1.79
N TYR A 19 2.63 -6.15 -1.60
CA TYR A 19 1.46 -5.30 -1.43
C TYR A 19 0.65 -5.19 -2.73
N ALA A 20 1.29 -5.06 -3.90
CA ALA A 20 0.61 -5.08 -5.19
C ALA A 20 -0.19 -6.38 -5.42
N ALA A 21 0.38 -7.52 -5.04
CA ALA A 21 -0.32 -8.81 -5.13
C ALA A 21 -1.50 -8.90 -4.15
N ALA A 22 -1.32 -8.42 -2.92
CA ALA A 22 -2.38 -8.41 -1.91
C ALA A 22 -3.56 -7.52 -2.32
N THR A 23 -3.28 -6.31 -2.85
CA THR A 23 -4.32 -5.42 -3.38
C THR A 23 -5.03 -6.04 -4.58
N LEU A 24 -4.30 -6.67 -5.51
CA LEU A 24 -4.92 -7.36 -6.65
C LEU A 24 -5.88 -8.45 -6.17
N LEU A 25 -5.45 -9.29 -5.24
CA LEU A 25 -6.30 -10.37 -4.69
C LEU A 25 -7.55 -9.81 -4.02
N HIS A 26 -7.43 -8.75 -3.22
CA HIS A 26 -8.56 -8.13 -2.56
C HIS A 26 -9.54 -7.50 -3.56
N PHE A 27 -9.03 -6.69 -4.50
CA PHE A 27 -9.88 -6.02 -5.50
C PHE A 27 -10.49 -7.03 -6.48
N ALA A 28 -9.76 -8.05 -6.93
CA ALA A 28 -10.31 -9.10 -7.77
C ALA A 28 -11.41 -9.87 -7.05
N HIS A 29 -11.20 -10.27 -5.80
CA HIS A 29 -12.25 -10.91 -5.00
C HIS A 29 -13.47 -9.99 -4.85
N ASN A 30 -13.25 -8.71 -4.57
CA ASN A 30 -14.33 -7.72 -4.45
C ASN A 30 -15.11 -7.58 -5.77
N ALA A 31 -14.42 -7.49 -6.91
CA ALA A 31 -15.04 -7.36 -8.23
C ALA A 31 -15.87 -8.59 -8.63
N GLU A 32 -15.31 -9.81 -8.41
CA GLU A 32 -15.96 -11.05 -8.82
C GLU A 32 -17.12 -11.48 -7.89
N TYR A 33 -17.06 -11.07 -6.63
CA TYR A 33 -18.09 -11.40 -5.61
C TYR A 33 -18.82 -10.16 -5.08
N LEU A 34 -18.91 -9.10 -5.91
CA LEU A 34 -19.45 -7.80 -5.52
C LEU A 34 -20.83 -7.89 -4.85
N ALA A 35 -21.73 -8.73 -5.38
CA ALA A 35 -23.08 -8.93 -4.83
C ALA A 35 -23.10 -9.59 -3.44
N GLN A 36 -22.00 -10.21 -3.03
CA GLN A 36 -21.88 -10.88 -1.72
C GLN A 36 -21.33 -9.96 -0.64
N TYR A 37 -20.76 -8.82 -1.01
CA TYR A 37 -20.24 -7.86 -0.04
C TYR A 37 -21.39 -7.09 0.62
N PRO A 38 -21.48 -7.10 1.96
CA PRO A 38 -22.58 -6.46 2.67
C PRO A 38 -22.64 -4.95 2.42
N HIS A 39 -23.83 -4.45 2.11
CA HIS A 39 -24.14 -3.02 2.05
C HIS A 39 -23.26 -2.19 1.10
N LEU A 40 -22.72 -2.79 0.04
CA LEU A 40 -22.07 -2.00 -1.03
C LEU A 40 -23.12 -1.17 -1.79
N PRO A 41 -22.75 0.05 -2.25
CA PRO A 41 -23.65 0.86 -3.07
C PRO A 41 -24.04 0.11 -4.35
N PRO A 42 -25.33 0.10 -4.73
CA PRO A 42 -25.81 -0.60 -5.94
C PRO A 42 -25.22 -0.02 -7.24
N SER A 43 -24.69 1.18 -7.19
CA SER A 43 -24.05 1.86 -8.32
C SER A 43 -22.68 1.31 -8.67
N TRP A 44 -22.05 0.53 -7.78
CA TRP A 44 -20.73 -0.03 -8.06
C TRP A 44 -20.82 -1.20 -9.03
N SER A 45 -20.00 -1.16 -10.05
CA SER A 45 -19.85 -2.25 -11.02
C SER A 45 -18.49 -2.95 -10.86
N ARG A 46 -18.38 -4.14 -11.43
CA ARG A 46 -17.12 -4.88 -11.54
C ARG A 46 -16.02 -4.01 -12.19
N THR A 47 -16.37 -3.29 -13.23
CA THR A 47 -15.43 -2.40 -13.95
C THR A 47 -14.92 -1.28 -13.05
N ASP A 48 -15.79 -0.69 -12.21
CA ASP A 48 -15.38 0.39 -11.29
C ASP A 48 -14.36 -0.12 -10.26
N VAL A 49 -14.55 -1.33 -9.77
CA VAL A 49 -13.60 -1.94 -8.81
C VAL A 49 -12.22 -2.16 -9.46
N TYR A 50 -12.18 -2.71 -10.67
CA TYR A 50 -10.90 -2.88 -11.38
C TYR A 50 -10.28 -1.53 -11.80
N ALA A 51 -11.08 -0.54 -12.17
CA ALA A 51 -10.59 0.81 -12.46
C ALA A 51 -9.97 1.47 -11.22
N ALA A 52 -10.60 1.31 -10.05
CA ALA A 52 -10.06 1.79 -8.78
C ALA A 52 -8.73 1.11 -8.44
N TRP A 53 -8.62 -0.22 -8.64
CA TRP A 53 -7.36 -0.93 -8.48
C TRP A 53 -6.28 -0.43 -9.46
N GLY A 54 -6.64 -0.20 -10.73
CA GLY A 54 -5.72 0.34 -11.74
C GLY A 54 -5.18 1.73 -11.35
N ALA A 55 -6.03 2.61 -10.83
CA ALA A 55 -5.61 3.92 -10.32
C ALA A 55 -4.68 3.79 -9.11
N LEU A 56 -4.99 2.89 -8.18
CA LEU A 56 -4.14 2.57 -7.03
C LEU A 56 -2.76 2.07 -7.49
N MET A 57 -2.71 1.14 -8.44
CA MET A 57 -1.45 0.63 -9.00
C MET A 57 -0.65 1.70 -9.73
N ALA A 58 -1.30 2.58 -10.50
CA ALA A 58 -0.63 3.69 -11.17
C ALA A 58 0.07 4.63 -10.15
N LEU A 59 -0.59 4.91 -9.02
CA LEU A 59 0.00 5.69 -7.92
C LEU A 59 1.23 5.00 -7.35
N GLY A 60 1.14 3.69 -7.05
CA GLY A 60 2.25 2.91 -6.53
C GLY A 60 3.45 2.87 -7.47
N LEU A 61 3.19 2.60 -8.76
CA LEU A 61 4.23 2.59 -9.80
C LEU A 61 4.88 3.96 -10.00
N ALA A 62 4.10 5.05 -9.95
CA ALA A 62 4.64 6.41 -10.01
C ALA A 62 5.58 6.69 -8.84
N GLY A 63 5.17 6.34 -7.61
CA GLY A 63 6.02 6.50 -6.43
C GLY A 63 7.29 5.68 -6.51
N TYR A 64 7.20 4.42 -6.90
CA TYR A 64 8.36 3.54 -7.04
C TYR A 64 9.30 4.00 -8.16
N GLY A 65 8.76 4.41 -9.31
CA GLY A 65 9.54 4.95 -10.43
C GLY A 65 10.27 6.25 -10.05
N LEU A 66 9.61 7.20 -9.40
CA LEU A 66 10.24 8.43 -8.92
C LEU A 66 11.36 8.17 -7.91
N TYR A 67 11.16 7.20 -7.01
CA TYR A 67 12.22 6.76 -6.09
C TYR A 67 13.43 6.22 -6.86
N GLY A 68 13.22 5.36 -7.87
CA GLY A 68 14.28 4.80 -8.73
C GLY A 68 15.00 5.84 -9.57
N LEU A 69 14.29 6.87 -10.04
CA LEU A 69 14.83 7.99 -10.81
C LEU A 69 15.60 9.03 -9.94
N GLY A 70 15.85 8.74 -8.66
CA GLY A 70 16.59 9.60 -7.76
C GLY A 70 15.75 10.68 -7.05
N ARG A 71 14.48 10.86 -7.37
CA ARG A 71 13.54 11.76 -6.68
C ARG A 71 13.00 11.12 -5.40
N ARG A 72 13.94 10.65 -4.54
CA ARG A 72 13.64 9.78 -3.40
C ARG A 72 12.61 10.35 -2.43
N GLY A 73 12.69 11.64 -2.11
CA GLY A 73 11.77 12.30 -1.17
C GLY A 73 10.33 12.23 -1.66
N VAL A 74 10.08 12.64 -2.92
CA VAL A 74 8.75 12.62 -3.54
C VAL A 74 8.26 11.17 -3.72
N GLY A 75 9.12 10.28 -4.23
CA GLY A 75 8.80 8.87 -4.41
C GLY A 75 8.35 8.20 -3.11
N LEU A 76 9.07 8.44 -1.99
CA LEU A 76 8.71 7.90 -0.67
C LEU A 76 7.42 8.51 -0.11
N VAL A 77 7.10 9.77 -0.40
CA VAL A 77 5.81 10.36 -0.02
C VAL A 77 4.67 9.63 -0.72
N ILE A 78 4.79 9.47 -2.06
CA ILE A 78 3.75 8.81 -2.86
C ILE A 78 3.61 7.32 -2.46
N LEU A 79 4.72 6.61 -2.24
CA LEU A 79 4.69 5.23 -1.73
C LEU A 79 4.05 5.14 -0.34
N GLY A 80 4.27 6.13 0.52
CA GLY A 80 3.60 6.20 1.83
C GLY A 80 2.09 6.37 1.68
N VAL A 81 1.63 7.27 0.80
CA VAL A 81 0.21 7.42 0.48
C VAL A 81 -0.35 6.12 -0.10
N TYR A 82 0.33 5.52 -1.08
CA TYR A 82 -0.05 4.24 -1.67
C TYR A 82 -0.22 3.14 -0.61
N ALA A 83 0.75 3.02 0.31
CA ALA A 83 0.70 2.03 1.39
C ALA A 83 -0.45 2.25 2.37
N THR A 84 -0.80 3.51 2.69
CA THR A 84 -1.92 3.82 3.60
C THR A 84 -3.27 3.50 2.97
N LEU A 85 -3.40 3.53 1.65
CA LEU A 85 -4.63 3.14 0.95
C LEU A 85 -4.97 1.65 1.14
N GLY A 86 -3.98 0.81 1.51
CA GLY A 86 -4.21 -0.60 1.90
C GLY A 86 -5.11 -0.79 3.13
N PHE A 87 -5.32 0.25 3.93
CA PHE A 87 -6.30 0.21 5.01
C PHE A 87 -7.73 0.44 4.53
N GLY A 88 -7.91 0.80 3.24
CA GLY A 88 -9.22 1.02 2.63
C GLY A 88 -10.14 -0.20 2.71
N GLY A 89 -9.58 -1.41 2.61
CA GLY A 89 -10.34 -2.66 2.79
C GLY A 89 -11.01 -2.78 4.17
N LEU A 90 -10.42 -2.22 5.23
CA LEU A 90 -11.00 -2.23 6.57
C LEU A 90 -12.30 -1.42 6.66
N LEU A 91 -12.57 -0.51 5.71
CA LEU A 91 -13.83 0.23 5.64
C LEU A 91 -15.04 -0.68 5.38
N HIS A 92 -14.84 -1.91 4.89
CA HIS A 92 -15.92 -2.90 4.82
C HIS A 92 -16.52 -3.17 6.21
N TYR A 93 -15.71 -3.15 7.26
CA TYR A 93 -16.17 -3.39 8.63
C TYR A 93 -16.94 -2.22 9.24
N THR A 94 -16.91 -1.03 8.64
CA THR A 94 -17.79 0.07 9.03
C THR A 94 -19.20 -0.08 8.47
N ARG A 95 -19.38 -0.95 7.45
CA ARG A 95 -20.68 -1.21 6.80
C ARG A 95 -21.38 -2.42 7.37
N ALA A 96 -20.63 -3.44 7.76
CA ALA A 96 -21.15 -4.65 8.40
C ALA A 96 -20.07 -5.25 9.32
N PRO A 97 -20.45 -5.91 10.43
CA PRO A 97 -19.51 -6.62 11.30
C PRO A 97 -18.71 -7.68 10.54
N MET A 98 -17.48 -7.97 11.00
CA MET A 98 -16.59 -8.97 10.40
C MET A 98 -17.26 -10.35 10.23
N ALA A 99 -18.14 -10.73 11.16
CA ALA A 99 -18.89 -11.98 11.11
C ALA A 99 -19.86 -12.10 9.92
N HIS A 100 -20.23 -11.00 9.28
CA HIS A 100 -21.09 -10.97 8.09
C HIS A 100 -20.31 -11.08 6.78
N HIS A 101 -18.97 -11.10 6.85
CA HIS A 101 -18.10 -11.30 5.71
C HIS A 101 -17.64 -12.76 5.65
N SER A 102 -17.51 -13.30 4.44
CA SER A 102 -16.98 -14.66 4.25
C SER A 102 -15.52 -14.74 4.75
N ALA A 103 -15.05 -15.96 5.03
CA ALA A 103 -13.66 -16.17 5.43
C ALA A 103 -12.66 -15.62 4.38
N MET A 104 -12.98 -15.75 3.08
CA MET A 104 -12.13 -15.25 2.00
C MET A 104 -12.14 -13.73 1.92
N MET A 105 -13.29 -13.07 2.12
CA MET A 105 -13.36 -11.61 2.23
C MET A 105 -12.46 -11.10 3.35
N ASN A 106 -12.61 -11.68 4.54
CA ASN A 106 -11.79 -11.31 5.69
C ASN A 106 -10.29 -11.54 5.42
N LEU A 107 -9.93 -12.69 4.82
CA LEU A 107 -8.56 -13.00 4.49
C LEU A 107 -7.94 -11.96 3.55
N THR A 108 -8.63 -11.59 2.47
CA THR A 108 -8.10 -10.63 1.49
C THR A 108 -8.02 -9.22 2.05
N ILE A 109 -9.00 -8.78 2.86
CA ILE A 109 -8.99 -7.49 3.55
C ILE A 109 -7.78 -7.38 4.49
N TRP A 110 -7.56 -8.40 5.32
CA TRP A 110 -6.43 -8.39 6.26
C TRP A 110 -5.08 -8.56 5.57
N ALA A 111 -4.99 -9.38 4.51
CA ALA A 111 -3.77 -9.52 3.73
C ALA A 111 -3.33 -8.19 3.12
N GLU A 112 -4.27 -7.41 2.57
CA GLU A 112 -4.00 -6.08 2.03
C GLU A 112 -3.54 -5.11 3.12
N ALA A 113 -4.24 -5.04 4.24
CA ALA A 113 -3.89 -4.14 5.35
C ALA A 113 -2.50 -4.47 5.95
N LEU A 114 -2.18 -5.76 6.12
CA LEU A 114 -0.88 -6.20 6.63
C LEU A 114 0.24 -5.90 5.63
N ALA A 115 0.05 -6.20 4.35
CA ALA A 115 1.04 -5.90 3.32
C ALA A 115 1.27 -4.38 3.15
N GLY A 116 0.19 -3.58 3.23
CA GLY A 116 0.28 -2.12 3.26
C GLY A 116 1.07 -1.61 4.47
N SER A 117 0.84 -2.20 5.65
CA SER A 117 1.60 -1.88 6.87
C SER A 117 3.09 -2.16 6.72
N LEU A 118 3.47 -3.29 6.09
CA LEU A 118 4.87 -3.64 5.83
C LEU A 118 5.53 -2.64 4.87
N LEU A 119 4.83 -2.27 3.79
CA LEU A 119 5.34 -1.26 2.86
C LEU A 119 5.47 0.10 3.55
N LEU A 120 4.49 0.52 4.34
CA LEU A 120 4.54 1.77 5.09
C LEU A 120 5.71 1.81 6.06
N ALA A 121 5.92 0.74 6.84
CA ALA A 121 7.05 0.63 7.77
C ALA A 121 8.39 0.74 7.02
N ASN A 122 8.52 0.06 5.87
CA ASN A 122 9.72 0.14 5.03
C ASN A 122 9.97 1.58 4.54
N VAL A 123 8.93 2.27 4.04
CA VAL A 123 8.99 3.67 3.60
C VAL A 123 9.43 4.60 4.75
N LEU A 124 8.90 4.40 5.96
CA LEU A 124 9.25 5.22 7.13
C LEU A 124 10.72 5.04 7.53
N VAL A 125 11.25 3.82 7.49
CA VAL A 125 12.69 3.55 7.72
C VAL A 125 13.55 4.27 6.69
N LEU A 126 13.17 4.20 5.40
CA LEU A 126 13.92 4.89 4.32
C LEU A 126 13.89 6.41 4.47
N ARG A 127 12.79 7.01 4.93
CA ARG A 127 12.68 8.46 5.18
C ARG A 127 13.47 8.91 6.41
N GLY A 128 13.42 8.16 7.50
CA GLY A 128 14.11 8.50 8.75
C GLY A 128 15.62 8.59 8.57
N ASN A 129 16.20 7.62 7.91
CA ASN A 129 17.65 7.58 7.68
C ASN A 129 18.15 8.64 6.66
N GLY A 130 17.29 9.09 5.73
CA GLY A 130 17.65 10.16 4.78
C GLY A 130 17.78 11.56 5.44
N ARG A 131 17.12 11.78 6.59
CA ARG A 131 17.19 13.03 7.34
C ARG A 131 18.43 13.11 8.22
N GLY A 132 18.95 12.01 8.73
CA GLY A 132 20.14 11.96 9.58
C GLY A 132 21.41 12.42 8.85
N SER A 133 21.57 12.04 7.60
CA SER A 133 22.76 12.39 6.79
C SER A 133 22.82 13.89 6.40
N SER A 134 21.69 14.58 6.35
CA SER A 134 21.65 16.02 6.03
C SER A 134 22.02 16.92 7.22
N LEU A 135 21.90 16.42 8.44
CA LEU A 135 22.20 17.19 9.68
C LEU A 135 23.68 17.07 10.08
N GLU A 136 24.36 15.98 9.71
CA GLU A 136 25.80 15.80 9.98
C GLU A 136 26.68 16.60 9.01
N GLY A 137 26.29 16.74 7.74
CA GLY A 137 27.01 17.51 6.73
C GLY A 137 26.98 19.05 6.92
N GLY A 138 26.14 19.56 7.80
CA GLY A 138 26.00 21.01 8.08
C GLY A 138 26.78 21.51 9.30
N ARG A 139 27.54 20.65 9.99
CA ARG A 139 28.29 21.01 11.20
C ARG A 139 29.78 21.31 10.96
N ASP A 140 30.28 21.02 9.79
CA ASP A 140 31.71 21.12 9.42
C ASP A 140 31.99 22.30 8.44
N GLY A 141 31.08 23.31 8.40
CA GLY A 141 31.19 24.51 7.59
C GLY A 141 31.39 25.79 8.39
#